data_fce5eb0d2ddcb5e2e911544031154b02
#
_entry.id   fce5eb0d2ddcb5e2e911544031154b02
#
_cell.length_a   1.000
_cell.length_b   1.000
_cell.length_c   1.000
_cell.angle_alpha   90.00
_cell.angle_beta   90.00
_cell.angle_gamma   90.00
#
_symmetry.space_group_name_H-M   'P 1'
#
loop_
_entity.id
_entity.type
_entity.pdbx_description
1 polymer ?
#
loop_
_entity_poly.entity_id
_entity_poly.type
_entity_poly.pdbx_seq_one_letter_code
_entity_poly.pdbx_strand_id
1 'polypeptide(L)'
;MYEQFGGLVDQNAKTVTFQLFIPDGERAPSQYEGGGLPRIKDVSVVGSFQDPAHRRWDLAHPVLMTASDYVDPADGELKGLVYAHTTAPLPDGFYEYKYFVRFENASPRLITDPCARYGGTEQQNSGFVVGGHVETVRPLAGHRLPFSDLIIYELMIDDFTSRVRHPNEAPLETVVRKLDELVRLGINAIEFMPWTAWAYADDPGRDFSWGYNPVQYFSVSHRYTHNPSTETDKLVYLKRLISECHNRGLHVIMDGVFNHADAAPPDRGFPYYWLYQDPADSPYVGNFAEHAFFQDLDYANQCTLEYIRDACIYWIDTLKIDGIRFDNTLGMYRPGDRGHGLPKLLAELRAHLSRTGNPNFSLILEHEWNYSSVAVTNNVGATSCWLDPYRSLSMSYLGDRPAGFPQVEPPIMRMLDSGRDFDPGRAPTTYIENHDHQRFMRKAGGRTFWYLTQPYIIALFTSAGAPLIYNGQEYGADNDMPEDGLGRVVPRPLDWDWLLEEPGLTVFERYRQMMEIRRAHPALRSSNFYPRGWDESNGELNQHGFGINRARNVVVYHRWGDDGQGHLERFYIVLNFSQQTQHVSFEVPNDGPYTELLSNMVVSPSNGRLNVDIGSNWGGVYYRKS
;
A
#
# COMPACT_ATOMS: atom_id res chain seq x y z
N MET A 1 17.51 14.66 7.57
CA MET A 1 18.71 14.19 8.28
C MET A 1 19.22 12.86 7.72
N TYR A 2 18.46 11.78 7.78
CA TYR A 2 18.93 10.42 7.43
C TYR A 2 19.26 10.19 5.95
N GLU A 3 18.77 11.02 5.04
CA GLU A 3 19.12 10.92 3.62
C GLU A 3 20.59 11.18 3.31
N GLN A 4 21.32 11.83 4.21
CA GLN A 4 22.76 12.10 4.05
C GLN A 4 23.68 10.99 4.58
N PHE A 5 23.10 9.91 5.14
CA PHE A 5 23.85 8.78 5.65
C PHE A 5 23.75 7.56 4.71
N GLY A 6 24.63 6.59 4.93
CA GLY A 6 24.78 5.40 4.10
C GLY A 6 26.04 5.40 3.27
N GLY A 7 26.13 4.52 2.29
CA GLY A 7 27.20 4.48 1.30
C GLY A 7 26.93 5.45 0.15
N LEU A 8 27.45 6.67 0.24
CA LEU A 8 27.21 7.76 -0.71
C LEU A 8 28.30 7.79 -1.79
N VAL A 9 27.91 7.61 -3.05
CA VAL A 9 28.82 7.56 -4.18
C VAL A 9 28.99 8.91 -4.85
N ASP A 10 30.21 9.42 -4.92
CA ASP A 10 30.57 10.46 -5.88
C ASP A 10 30.90 9.83 -7.23
N GLN A 11 29.97 9.91 -8.17
CA GLN A 11 30.11 9.30 -9.49
C GLN A 11 31.22 9.95 -10.34
N ASN A 12 31.58 11.20 -10.08
CA ASN A 12 32.66 11.89 -10.80
C ASN A 12 34.04 11.49 -10.28
N ALA A 13 34.20 11.49 -8.95
CA ALA A 13 35.43 11.04 -8.30
C ALA A 13 35.56 9.52 -8.25
N LYS A 14 34.46 8.79 -8.47
CA LYS A 14 34.34 7.34 -8.31
C LYS A 14 34.71 6.86 -6.90
N THR A 15 34.48 7.69 -5.90
CA THR A 15 34.71 7.39 -4.48
C THR A 15 33.40 7.11 -3.77
N VAL A 16 33.46 6.42 -2.65
CA VAL A 16 32.33 6.19 -1.76
C VAL A 16 32.65 6.73 -0.38
N THR A 17 31.76 7.53 0.16
CA THR A 17 31.80 7.95 1.55
C THR A 17 30.76 7.16 2.33
N PHE A 18 31.22 6.28 3.22
CA PHE A 18 30.39 5.59 4.19
C PHE A 18 30.15 6.53 5.36
N GLN A 19 28.89 6.70 5.75
CA GLN A 19 28.47 7.50 6.89
C GLN A 19 27.45 6.76 7.72
N LEU A 20 27.83 6.38 8.95
CA LEU A 20 26.95 5.72 9.89
C LEU A 20 26.62 6.67 11.04
N PHE A 21 25.37 7.08 11.16
CA PHE A 21 24.88 7.88 12.28
C PHE A 21 24.43 6.97 13.43
N ILE A 22 24.87 7.32 14.65
CA ILE A 22 24.49 6.65 15.90
C ILE A 22 23.91 7.70 16.85
N PRO A 23 22.62 7.65 17.17
CA PRO A 23 22.03 8.44 18.25
C PRO A 23 22.72 8.12 19.57
N ASP A 24 22.95 9.14 20.39
CA ASP A 24 23.62 8.99 21.67
C ASP A 24 22.85 9.74 22.76
N GLY A 25 22.14 9.00 23.60
CA GLY A 25 21.30 9.55 24.66
C GLY A 25 22.09 10.28 25.75
N GLU A 26 23.39 10.05 25.94
CA GLU A 26 24.24 10.82 26.85
C GLU A 26 24.53 12.20 26.26
N ARG A 27 24.77 12.27 24.94
CA ARG A 27 25.07 13.53 24.24
C ARG A 27 23.83 14.36 23.94
N ALA A 28 22.71 13.71 23.69
CA ALA A 28 21.46 14.33 23.30
C ALA A 28 20.25 13.77 24.08
N PRO A 29 20.24 13.91 25.43
CA PRO A 29 19.22 13.24 26.27
C PRO A 29 17.79 13.71 25.97
N SER A 30 17.61 14.92 25.46
CA SER A 30 16.28 15.46 25.11
C SER A 30 15.68 14.80 23.84
N GLN A 31 16.46 14.04 23.09
CA GLN A 31 16.03 13.39 21.86
C GLN A 31 15.55 11.94 22.09
N TYR A 32 15.85 11.35 23.25
CA TYR A 32 15.68 9.91 23.49
C TYR A 32 15.01 9.65 24.82
N GLU A 33 13.82 9.08 24.79
CA GLU A 33 13.09 8.63 25.96
C GLU A 33 13.38 7.13 26.19
N GLY A 34 14.01 6.81 27.32
CA GLY A 34 14.28 5.41 27.70
C GLY A 34 15.41 4.71 26.93
N GLY A 35 16.01 5.34 25.93
CA GLY A 35 17.15 4.78 25.22
C GLY A 35 18.41 4.77 26.07
N GLY A 36 19.22 3.71 25.94
CA GLY A 36 20.52 3.57 26.60
C GLY A 36 21.68 4.03 25.73
N LEU A 37 22.90 3.74 26.19
CA LEU A 37 24.12 4.09 25.46
C LEU A 37 24.50 3.00 24.45
N PRO A 38 24.96 3.37 23.25
CA PRO A 38 25.41 2.39 22.25
C PRO A 38 26.66 1.61 22.68
N ARG A 39 27.50 2.17 23.57
CA ARG A 39 28.75 1.57 24.09
C ARG A 39 29.66 1.03 22.98
N ILE A 40 29.74 1.78 21.88
CA ILE A 40 30.59 1.45 20.72
C ILE A 40 32.01 1.92 21.04
N LYS A 41 32.98 0.98 20.89
CA LYS A 41 34.40 1.28 20.99
C LYS A 41 34.94 1.88 19.68
N ASP A 42 34.61 1.26 18.57
CA ASP A 42 34.94 1.74 17.22
C ASP A 42 34.06 1.06 16.16
N VAL A 43 34.03 1.69 15.00
CA VAL A 43 33.34 1.18 13.79
C VAL A 43 34.34 1.11 12.65
N SER A 44 34.32 0.00 11.95
CA SER A 44 35.01 -0.19 10.68
C SER A 44 34.01 -0.56 9.60
N VAL A 45 34.35 -0.34 8.33
CA VAL A 45 33.60 -0.84 7.19
C VAL A 45 34.36 -1.98 6.50
N VAL A 46 33.62 -3.00 6.10
CA VAL A 46 34.15 -4.15 5.36
C VAL A 46 33.27 -4.41 4.15
N GLY A 47 33.84 -4.89 3.06
CA GLY A 47 33.05 -5.17 1.88
C GLY A 47 33.88 -5.51 0.64
N SER A 48 33.20 -5.79 -0.44
CA SER A 48 33.81 -6.16 -1.72
C SER A 48 34.65 -5.05 -2.38
N PHE A 49 34.59 -3.84 -1.86
CA PHE A 49 35.43 -2.72 -2.28
C PHE A 49 36.89 -2.82 -1.79
N GLN A 50 37.19 -3.67 -0.80
CA GLN A 50 38.53 -3.86 -0.26
C GLN A 50 39.45 -4.59 -1.28
N ASP A 51 38.87 -5.49 -2.09
CA ASP A 51 39.54 -6.10 -3.25
C ASP A 51 38.64 -5.94 -4.49
N PRO A 52 38.66 -4.77 -5.14
CA PRO A 52 37.75 -4.49 -6.25
C PRO A 52 37.89 -5.43 -7.44
N ALA A 53 39.06 -6.00 -7.65
CA ALA A 53 39.34 -6.91 -8.76
C ALA A 53 38.65 -8.27 -8.60
N HIS A 54 38.53 -8.77 -7.37
CA HIS A 54 37.97 -10.08 -7.08
C HIS A 54 36.67 -9.99 -6.27
N ARG A 55 36.24 -8.79 -5.90
CA ARG A 55 35.04 -8.54 -5.07
C ARG A 55 35.07 -9.28 -3.72
N ARG A 56 36.25 -9.34 -3.10
CA ARG A 56 36.47 -10.07 -1.84
C ARG A 56 36.42 -9.15 -0.63
N TRP A 57 35.87 -9.68 0.44
CA TRP A 57 35.84 -9.06 1.75
C TRP A 57 37.10 -9.44 2.55
N ASP A 58 37.71 -8.47 3.20
CA ASP A 58 38.83 -8.69 4.10
C ASP A 58 38.42 -8.36 5.55
N LEU A 59 37.89 -9.38 6.22
CA LEU A 59 37.47 -9.27 7.62
C LEU A 59 38.68 -9.24 8.61
N ALA A 60 39.86 -9.61 8.15
CA ALA A 60 41.08 -9.54 8.96
C ALA A 60 41.62 -8.11 9.04
N HIS A 61 41.36 -7.30 8.03
CA HIS A 61 41.80 -5.91 7.97
C HIS A 61 40.60 -4.98 7.67
N PRO A 62 39.65 -4.83 8.61
CA PRO A 62 38.52 -3.95 8.45
C PRO A 62 38.98 -2.48 8.37
N VAL A 63 38.35 -1.68 7.55
CA VAL A 63 38.72 -0.28 7.31
C VAL A 63 38.12 0.59 8.41
N LEU A 64 38.97 1.14 9.28
CA LEU A 64 38.54 1.97 10.40
C LEU A 64 37.87 3.25 9.92
N MET A 65 36.75 3.62 10.55
CA MET A 65 36.03 4.86 10.31
C MET A 65 36.34 5.90 11.42
N THR A 66 36.31 7.18 11.04
CA THR A 66 36.56 8.28 11.99
C THR A 66 35.24 8.75 12.60
N ALA A 67 35.18 8.83 13.92
CA ALA A 67 34.03 9.37 14.64
C ALA A 67 34.09 10.91 14.77
N SER A 68 32.95 11.56 14.63
CA SER A 68 32.77 12.98 14.94
C SER A 68 31.37 13.24 15.49
N ASP A 69 31.22 14.34 16.23
CA ASP A 69 29.92 14.78 16.69
C ASP A 69 29.04 15.18 15.50
N TYR A 70 27.78 14.78 15.55
CA TYR A 70 26.79 15.17 14.57
C TYR A 70 25.85 16.25 15.13
N VAL A 71 25.96 17.44 14.55
CA VAL A 71 25.04 18.55 14.78
C VAL A 71 24.12 18.66 13.58
N ASP A 72 22.80 18.55 13.80
CA ASP A 72 21.85 18.67 12.70
C ASP A 72 21.82 20.11 12.17
N PRO A 73 22.12 20.35 10.89
CA PRO A 73 22.10 21.68 10.31
C PRO A 73 20.70 22.32 10.27
N ALA A 74 19.62 21.54 10.44
CA ALA A 74 18.25 22.04 10.39
C ALA A 74 17.85 22.78 11.66
N ASP A 75 18.33 22.34 12.83
CA ASP A 75 17.99 22.91 14.14
C ASP A 75 19.20 23.35 14.96
N GLY A 76 20.41 22.95 14.55
CA GLY A 76 21.65 23.25 15.25
C GLY A 76 21.89 22.43 16.52
N GLU A 77 21.13 21.35 16.72
CA GLU A 77 21.24 20.50 17.90
C GLU A 77 22.24 19.34 17.69
N LEU A 78 22.99 19.04 18.76
CA LEU A 78 23.83 17.84 18.80
C LEU A 78 22.93 16.61 18.98
N LYS A 79 23.00 15.64 18.03
CA LYS A 79 22.12 14.46 18.02
C LYS A 79 22.84 13.13 18.25
N GLY A 80 24.15 13.09 18.17
CA GLY A 80 24.92 11.86 18.35
C GLY A 80 26.27 11.89 17.65
N LEU A 81 26.70 10.71 17.16
CA LEU A 81 27.97 10.52 16.47
C LEU A 81 27.74 10.11 15.01
N VAL A 82 28.61 10.57 14.13
CA VAL A 82 28.78 10.03 12.78
C VAL A 82 30.14 9.39 12.67
N TYR A 83 30.17 8.13 12.24
CA TYR A 83 31.37 7.42 11.80
C TYR A 83 31.48 7.54 10.29
N ALA A 84 32.61 8.01 9.76
CA ALA A 84 32.80 8.24 8.34
C ALA A 84 34.12 7.68 7.82
N HIS A 85 34.10 7.20 6.55
CA HIS A 85 35.28 6.82 5.78
C HIS A 85 35.02 7.04 4.28
N THR A 86 35.99 7.65 3.58
CA THR A 86 35.93 7.80 2.11
C THR A 86 36.99 6.92 1.46
N THR A 87 36.57 6.11 0.48
CA THR A 87 37.49 5.23 -0.26
C THR A 87 38.39 5.99 -1.23
N ALA A 88 39.49 5.36 -1.67
CA ALA A 88 40.12 5.73 -2.93
C ALA A 88 39.13 5.48 -4.11
N PRO A 89 39.40 6.04 -5.31
CA PRO A 89 38.58 5.77 -6.49
C PRO A 89 38.46 4.27 -6.79
N LEU A 90 37.24 3.83 -7.04
CA LEU A 90 36.89 2.44 -7.32
C LEU A 90 36.54 2.24 -8.80
N PRO A 91 36.83 1.07 -9.39
CA PRO A 91 36.30 0.67 -10.69
C PRO A 91 34.78 0.65 -10.72
N ASP A 92 34.21 0.85 -11.91
CA ASP A 92 32.76 0.74 -12.10
C ASP A 92 32.23 -0.65 -11.73
N GLY A 93 31.09 -0.68 -11.08
CA GLY A 93 30.40 -1.91 -10.71
C GLY A 93 29.62 -1.82 -9.41
N PHE A 94 28.97 -2.92 -9.09
CA PHE A 94 28.21 -3.11 -7.86
C PHE A 94 29.12 -3.63 -6.74
N TYR A 95 28.98 -3.05 -5.55
CA TYR A 95 29.73 -3.40 -4.35
C TYR A 95 28.80 -3.64 -3.19
N GLU A 96 29.16 -4.59 -2.33
CA GLU A 96 28.46 -4.89 -1.08
C GLU A 96 29.35 -4.55 0.11
N TYR A 97 28.73 -4.17 1.22
CA TYR A 97 29.42 -3.83 2.45
C TYR A 97 28.56 -4.07 3.69
N LYS A 98 29.22 -4.14 4.85
CA LYS A 98 28.65 -4.07 6.20
C LYS A 98 29.55 -3.24 7.09
N TYR A 99 28.99 -2.79 8.22
CA TYR A 99 29.75 -2.20 9.29
C TYR A 99 30.21 -3.29 10.26
N PHE A 100 31.48 -3.28 10.62
CA PHE A 100 32.06 -4.11 11.66
C PHE A 100 32.17 -3.28 12.92
N VAL A 101 31.26 -3.52 13.88
CA VAL A 101 31.11 -2.73 15.11
C VAL A 101 31.72 -3.47 16.27
N ARG A 102 32.66 -2.84 16.97
CA ARG A 102 33.24 -3.33 18.22
C ARG A 102 32.65 -2.57 19.39
N PHE A 103 32.23 -3.30 20.41
CA PHE A 103 31.64 -2.78 21.63
C PHE A 103 32.66 -2.81 22.78
N GLU A 104 32.37 -2.09 23.88
CA GLU A 104 33.23 -2.06 25.07
C GLU A 104 33.32 -3.43 25.74
N ASN A 105 32.17 -4.10 25.92
CA ASN A 105 32.07 -5.33 26.72
C ASN A 105 31.26 -6.45 26.03
N ALA A 106 31.10 -6.41 24.71
CA ALA A 106 30.41 -7.46 23.95
C ALA A 106 31.21 -7.88 22.72
N SER A 107 30.87 -9.05 22.14
CA SER A 107 31.47 -9.52 20.89
C SER A 107 31.18 -8.56 19.74
N PRO A 108 32.13 -8.38 18.81
CA PRO A 108 31.89 -7.59 17.61
C PRO A 108 30.73 -8.13 16.78
N ARG A 109 30.06 -7.23 16.05
CA ARG A 109 28.98 -7.59 15.13
C ARG A 109 29.24 -7.05 13.72
N LEU A 110 28.84 -7.83 12.72
CA LEU A 110 28.65 -7.35 11.35
C LEU A 110 27.21 -6.88 11.23
N ILE A 111 27.02 -5.61 10.88
CA ILE A 111 25.70 -4.98 10.85
C ILE A 111 25.49 -4.32 9.49
N THR A 112 24.31 -4.47 8.91
CA THR A 112 23.93 -3.80 7.68
C THR A 112 23.80 -2.29 7.90
N ASP A 113 23.83 -1.51 6.83
CA ASP A 113 23.66 -0.08 6.92
C ASP A 113 22.17 0.28 7.04
N PRO A 114 21.74 1.00 8.08
CA PRO A 114 20.35 1.42 8.24
C PRO A 114 19.87 2.36 7.15
N CYS A 115 20.79 3.06 6.49
CA CYS A 115 20.48 4.04 5.43
C CYS A 115 20.89 3.56 4.03
N ALA A 116 21.15 2.26 3.84
CA ALA A 116 21.45 1.70 2.53
C ALA A 116 20.33 1.97 1.51
N ARG A 117 20.69 2.29 0.28
CA ARG A 117 19.75 2.51 -0.84
C ARG A 117 19.46 1.23 -1.61
N TYR A 118 20.23 0.21 -1.37
CA TYR A 118 20.05 -1.12 -1.92
C TYR A 118 20.33 -2.17 -0.83
N GLY A 119 19.37 -3.04 -0.58
CA GLY A 119 19.56 -4.26 0.20
C GLY A 119 20.30 -5.26 -0.67
N GLY A 120 21.41 -5.80 -0.16
CA GLY A 120 22.30 -6.68 -0.91
C GLY A 120 21.67 -8.02 -1.31
N THR A 121 22.42 -9.08 -1.16
CA THR A 121 21.98 -10.45 -1.45
C THR A 121 21.18 -11.06 -0.29
N GLU A 122 20.96 -12.37 -0.32
CA GLU A 122 20.29 -13.17 0.71
C GLU A 122 20.82 -12.94 2.15
N GLN A 123 22.06 -12.43 2.28
CA GLN A 123 22.66 -12.08 3.58
C GLN A 123 22.35 -10.64 4.01
N GLN A 124 21.45 -9.95 3.33
CA GLN A 124 21.10 -8.55 3.62
C GLN A 124 22.30 -7.59 3.64
N ASN A 125 23.29 -7.83 2.79
CA ASN A 125 24.39 -6.89 2.65
C ASN A 125 23.88 -5.57 2.12
N SER A 126 24.40 -4.47 2.65
CA SER A 126 24.19 -3.15 2.05
C SER A 126 24.95 -3.03 0.75
N GLY A 127 24.40 -2.33 -0.23
CA GLY A 127 25.03 -2.21 -1.56
C GLY A 127 25.10 -0.78 -2.06
N PHE A 128 26.07 -0.55 -2.97
CA PHE A 128 26.21 0.69 -3.74
C PHE A 128 26.79 0.42 -5.13
N VAL A 129 26.61 1.37 -6.01
CA VAL A 129 27.07 1.27 -7.41
C VAL A 129 27.97 2.43 -7.76
N VAL A 130 29.17 2.13 -8.30
CA VAL A 130 30.09 3.09 -8.92
C VAL A 130 29.95 3.01 -10.43
N GLY A 131 29.71 4.14 -11.08
CA GLY A 131 29.44 4.18 -12.52
C GLY A 131 28.05 3.69 -12.87
N GLY A 132 27.85 3.34 -14.13
CA GLY A 132 26.59 2.82 -14.64
C GLY A 132 25.57 3.92 -15.01
N HIS A 133 24.40 3.46 -15.44
CA HIS A 133 23.33 4.35 -15.85
C HIS A 133 22.56 4.88 -14.64
N VAL A 134 22.53 6.20 -14.51
CA VAL A 134 21.70 6.88 -13.50
C VAL A 134 20.42 7.36 -14.18
N GLU A 135 19.29 6.82 -13.77
CA GLU A 135 17.97 7.20 -14.28
C GLU A 135 17.23 8.09 -13.27
N THR A 136 16.56 9.10 -13.79
CA THR A 136 15.66 9.93 -13.00
C THR A 136 14.21 9.51 -13.26
N VAL A 137 13.40 9.50 -12.20
CA VAL A 137 11.98 9.17 -12.33
C VAL A 137 11.24 10.30 -13.04
N ARG A 138 10.47 9.97 -14.07
CA ARG A 138 9.55 10.91 -14.72
C ARG A 138 8.37 11.19 -13.80
N PRO A 139 8.01 12.46 -13.56
CA PRO A 139 6.83 12.77 -12.78
C PRO A 139 5.55 12.32 -13.52
N LEU A 140 4.48 12.13 -12.77
CA LEU A 140 3.16 11.82 -13.32
C LEU A 140 2.74 12.92 -14.32
N ALA A 141 2.31 12.50 -15.51
CA ALA A 141 1.82 13.43 -16.53
C ALA A 141 0.51 14.09 -16.07
N GLY A 142 0.50 15.40 -15.94
CA GLY A 142 -0.64 16.16 -15.42
C GLY A 142 -0.60 16.32 -13.91
N HIS A 143 -1.77 16.30 -13.28
CA HIS A 143 -1.91 16.43 -11.83
C HIS A 143 -2.35 15.12 -11.21
N ARG A 144 -1.91 14.86 -9.97
CA ARG A 144 -2.49 13.77 -9.17
C ARG A 144 -3.98 13.97 -9.03
N LEU A 145 -4.72 12.90 -9.26
CA LEU A 145 -6.17 12.90 -9.11
C LEU A 145 -6.54 13.05 -7.63
N PRO A 146 -7.70 13.64 -7.30
CA PRO A 146 -8.29 13.51 -5.98
C PRO A 146 -8.43 12.03 -5.61
N PHE A 147 -8.28 11.70 -4.33
CA PHE A 147 -8.27 10.31 -3.88
C PHE A 147 -9.54 9.53 -4.28
N SER A 148 -10.72 10.16 -4.19
CA SER A 148 -12.00 9.56 -4.60
C SER A 148 -12.07 9.17 -6.09
N ASP A 149 -11.17 9.71 -6.90
CA ASP A 149 -11.10 9.45 -8.35
C ASP A 149 -10.17 8.27 -8.67
N LEU A 150 -9.46 7.74 -7.68
CA LEU A 150 -8.61 6.58 -7.86
C LEU A 150 -9.44 5.30 -7.96
N ILE A 151 -8.97 4.39 -8.80
CA ILE A 151 -9.35 3.00 -8.88
C ILE A 151 -8.04 2.22 -8.70
N ILE A 152 -7.90 1.58 -7.55
CA ILE A 152 -6.63 1.05 -7.07
C ILE A 152 -6.52 -0.44 -7.39
N TYR A 153 -5.37 -0.86 -7.85
CA TYR A 153 -4.99 -2.25 -8.02
C TYR A 153 -3.90 -2.61 -7.01
N GLU A 154 -4.21 -3.42 -6.02
CA GLU A 154 -3.24 -3.95 -5.08
C GLU A 154 -2.44 -5.07 -5.74
N LEU A 155 -1.10 -4.93 -5.77
CA LEU A 155 -0.23 -5.77 -6.56
C LEU A 155 0.88 -6.41 -5.73
N MET A 156 0.84 -7.75 -5.63
CA MET A 156 1.97 -8.57 -5.12
C MET A 156 2.88 -8.91 -6.30
N ILE A 157 4.10 -8.37 -6.29
CA ILE A 157 5.02 -8.42 -7.45
C ILE A 157 5.35 -9.85 -7.86
N ASP A 158 5.67 -10.74 -6.92
CA ASP A 158 6.02 -12.11 -7.23
C ASP A 158 4.86 -12.90 -7.82
N ASP A 159 3.69 -12.84 -7.19
CA ASP A 159 2.50 -13.56 -7.67
C ASP A 159 2.04 -13.05 -9.04
N PHE A 160 2.12 -11.73 -9.26
CA PHE A 160 1.76 -11.10 -10.52
C PHE A 160 2.68 -11.51 -11.68
N THR A 161 3.98 -11.71 -11.41
CA THR A 161 5.01 -11.85 -12.46
C THR A 161 5.46 -13.27 -12.71
N SER A 162 5.44 -14.16 -11.71
CA SER A 162 6.18 -15.43 -11.72
C SER A 162 5.84 -16.36 -12.87
N ARG A 163 4.56 -16.44 -13.32
CA ARG A 163 4.15 -17.30 -14.45
C ARG A 163 4.48 -16.73 -15.83
N VAL A 164 4.71 -15.43 -15.92
CA VAL A 164 4.88 -14.75 -17.23
C VAL A 164 6.24 -14.10 -17.39
N ARG A 165 7.11 -14.21 -16.37
CA ARG A 165 8.46 -13.66 -16.39
C ARG A 165 9.34 -14.41 -17.41
N HIS A 166 10.01 -13.64 -18.26
CA HIS A 166 10.99 -14.20 -19.19
C HIS A 166 12.30 -14.58 -18.47
N PRO A 167 13.07 -15.54 -19.01
CA PRO A 167 14.44 -15.78 -18.53
C PRO A 167 15.26 -14.48 -18.57
N ASN A 168 15.97 -14.18 -17.50
CA ASN A 168 16.79 -12.96 -17.33
C ASN A 168 16.00 -11.64 -17.25
N GLU A 169 14.70 -11.67 -17.03
CA GLU A 169 13.88 -10.49 -16.75
C GLU A 169 13.71 -10.30 -15.25
N ALA A 170 13.95 -9.10 -14.73
CA ALA A 170 13.66 -8.80 -13.34
C ALA A 170 12.14 -8.75 -13.09
N PRO A 171 11.64 -9.12 -11.89
CA PRO A 171 10.21 -9.00 -11.59
C PRO A 171 9.64 -7.61 -11.88
N LEU A 172 10.33 -6.53 -11.53
CA LEU A 172 9.89 -5.15 -11.84
C LEU A 172 9.80 -4.87 -13.34
N GLU A 173 10.66 -5.45 -14.18
CA GLU A 173 10.57 -5.34 -15.65
C GLU A 173 9.36 -6.10 -16.19
N THR A 174 9.05 -7.26 -15.61
CA THR A 174 7.83 -8.02 -15.97
C THR A 174 6.57 -7.21 -15.66
N VAL A 175 6.53 -6.49 -14.51
CA VAL A 175 5.41 -5.59 -14.21
C VAL A 175 5.29 -4.51 -15.28
N VAL A 176 6.39 -3.85 -15.67
CA VAL A 176 6.39 -2.83 -16.74
C VAL A 176 5.78 -3.39 -18.02
N ARG A 177 6.16 -4.59 -18.43
CA ARG A 177 5.65 -5.24 -19.64
C ARG A 177 4.14 -5.54 -19.58
N LYS A 178 3.58 -5.66 -18.36
CA LYS A 178 2.17 -5.98 -18.11
C LYS A 178 1.28 -4.76 -17.78
N LEU A 179 1.83 -3.57 -17.69
CA LEU A 179 1.07 -2.36 -17.33
C LEU A 179 -0.10 -2.07 -18.28
N ASP A 180 0.04 -2.37 -19.57
CA ASP A 180 -1.01 -2.10 -20.56
C ASP A 180 -2.26 -2.96 -20.31
N GLU A 181 -2.12 -4.16 -19.72
CA GLU A 181 -3.26 -4.99 -19.30
C GLU A 181 -4.06 -4.31 -18.17
N LEU A 182 -3.34 -3.69 -17.22
CA LEU A 182 -3.96 -2.95 -16.11
C LEU A 182 -4.65 -1.67 -16.60
N VAL A 183 -4.03 -0.96 -17.56
CA VAL A 183 -4.66 0.18 -18.22
C VAL A 183 -5.93 -0.24 -18.96
N ARG A 184 -5.90 -1.37 -19.68
CA ARG A 184 -7.06 -1.92 -20.38
C ARG A 184 -8.20 -2.28 -19.42
N LEU A 185 -7.88 -2.79 -18.24
CA LEU A 185 -8.86 -3.06 -17.19
C LEU A 185 -9.58 -1.78 -16.74
N GLY A 186 -8.88 -0.66 -16.69
CA GLY A 186 -9.46 0.65 -16.36
C GLY A 186 -8.99 1.24 -15.04
N ILE A 187 -8.00 0.65 -14.36
CA ILE A 187 -7.38 1.22 -13.15
C ILE A 187 -6.60 2.49 -13.47
N ASN A 188 -6.36 3.31 -12.46
CA ASN A 188 -5.52 4.51 -12.56
C ASN A 188 -4.54 4.67 -11.39
N ALA A 189 -4.48 3.70 -10.49
CA ALA A 189 -3.50 3.63 -9.41
C ALA A 189 -3.09 2.17 -9.16
N ILE A 190 -1.81 1.96 -8.80
CA ILE A 190 -1.31 0.66 -8.34
C ILE A 190 -0.76 0.86 -6.93
N GLU A 191 -1.28 0.09 -5.98
CA GLU A 191 -0.75 -0.05 -4.63
C GLU A 191 0.14 -1.30 -4.62
N PHE A 192 1.44 -1.09 -4.58
CA PHE A 192 2.40 -2.18 -4.54
C PHE A 192 2.59 -2.65 -3.12
N MET A 193 2.41 -3.95 -2.88
CA MET A 193 2.84 -4.59 -1.63
C MET A 193 4.34 -4.32 -1.39
N PRO A 194 4.85 -4.45 -0.15
CA PRO A 194 6.14 -3.90 0.21
C PRO A 194 7.28 -4.30 -0.71
N TRP A 195 7.95 -3.32 -1.29
CA TRP A 195 9.16 -3.52 -2.11
C TRP A 195 10.46 -3.23 -1.37
N THR A 196 10.38 -2.74 -0.14
CA THR A 196 11.56 -2.49 0.70
C THR A 196 12.26 -3.79 1.08
N ALA A 197 13.53 -3.73 1.45
CA ALA A 197 14.27 -4.92 1.86
C ALA A 197 13.69 -5.49 3.16
N TRP A 198 13.32 -6.75 3.14
CA TRP A 198 12.78 -7.51 4.28
C TRP A 198 13.71 -8.61 4.74
N ALA A 199 13.46 -9.17 5.94
CA ALA A 199 14.22 -10.29 6.48
C ALA A 199 13.96 -11.57 5.67
N TYR A 200 15.05 -12.23 5.28
CA TYR A 200 14.99 -13.55 4.63
C TYR A 200 15.00 -14.66 5.68
N ALA A 201 14.22 -15.72 5.44
CA ALA A 201 14.29 -16.92 6.25
C ALA A 201 15.69 -17.57 6.14
N ASP A 202 16.12 -18.24 7.22
CA ASP A 202 17.37 -19.03 7.23
C ASP A 202 17.29 -20.25 6.29
N ASP A 203 16.07 -20.64 5.90
CA ASP A 203 15.82 -21.73 4.97
C ASP A 203 15.76 -21.21 3.53
N PRO A 204 16.72 -21.52 2.66
CA PRO A 204 16.72 -21.11 1.26
C PRO A 204 15.47 -21.53 0.47
N GLY A 205 14.72 -22.53 0.97
CA GLY A 205 13.45 -22.96 0.39
C GLY A 205 12.24 -22.07 0.77
N ARG A 206 12.44 -21.09 1.65
CA ARG A 206 11.39 -20.16 2.14
C ARG A 206 11.73 -18.70 1.86
N ASP A 207 12.23 -18.42 0.68
CA ASP A 207 12.60 -17.06 0.27
C ASP A 207 11.39 -16.19 -0.14
N PHE A 208 10.17 -16.73 -0.14
CA PHE A 208 8.94 -15.98 -0.44
C PHE A 208 8.42 -15.26 0.81
N SER A 209 8.14 -13.99 0.67
CA SER A 209 7.50 -13.15 1.68
C SER A 209 6.60 -12.12 1.00
N TRP A 210 5.59 -11.65 1.72
CA TRP A 210 4.82 -10.47 1.31
C TRP A 210 5.58 -9.15 1.58
N GLY A 211 6.67 -9.19 2.36
CA GLY A 211 7.50 -8.04 2.66
C GLY A 211 7.18 -7.31 3.97
N TYR A 212 6.23 -7.82 4.77
CA TYR A 212 5.82 -7.18 6.04
C TYR A 212 6.77 -7.51 7.23
N ASN A 213 8.02 -7.76 6.94
CA ASN A 213 9.08 -7.93 7.93
C ASN A 213 10.33 -7.11 7.53
N PRO A 214 10.21 -5.76 7.52
CA PRO A 214 11.23 -4.87 6.98
C PRO A 214 12.50 -4.85 7.83
N VAL A 215 13.63 -4.68 7.17
CA VAL A 215 14.95 -4.49 7.82
C VAL A 215 15.65 -3.22 7.36
N GLN A 216 15.37 -2.73 6.15
CA GLN A 216 15.97 -1.52 5.59
C GLN A 216 14.89 -0.68 4.91
N TYR A 217 14.68 0.53 5.38
CA TYR A 217 13.57 1.40 4.95
C TYR A 217 13.86 2.26 3.71
N PHE A 218 15.14 2.37 3.31
CA PHE A 218 15.56 3.13 2.14
C PHE A 218 15.94 2.25 0.94
N SER A 219 15.88 0.93 1.11
CA SER A 219 16.36 -0.05 0.13
C SER A 219 15.24 -0.76 -0.60
N VAL A 220 15.44 -1.01 -1.89
CA VAL A 220 14.63 -1.97 -2.66
C VAL A 220 15.16 -3.38 -2.40
N SER A 221 14.25 -4.34 -2.19
CA SER A 221 14.60 -5.76 -2.09
C SER A 221 15.29 -6.24 -3.37
N HIS A 222 16.44 -6.91 -3.22
CA HIS A 222 17.18 -7.46 -4.36
C HIS A 222 16.35 -8.49 -5.15
N ARG A 223 15.36 -9.11 -4.51
CA ARG A 223 14.45 -10.09 -5.13
C ARG A 223 13.73 -9.54 -6.35
N TYR A 224 13.46 -8.25 -6.36
CA TYR A 224 12.71 -7.60 -7.45
C TYR A 224 13.59 -7.05 -8.58
N THR A 225 14.92 -7.16 -8.44
CA THR A 225 15.91 -6.71 -9.41
C THR A 225 16.68 -7.90 -9.99
N HIS A 226 17.58 -7.65 -10.95
CA HIS A 226 18.53 -8.67 -11.39
C HIS A 226 19.57 -9.00 -10.33
N ASN A 227 20.31 -10.09 -10.56
CA ASN A 227 21.44 -10.46 -9.73
C ASN A 227 22.40 -9.27 -9.56
N PRO A 228 22.75 -8.88 -8.32
CA PRO A 228 23.65 -7.77 -8.02
C PRO A 228 24.98 -7.80 -8.75
N SER A 229 25.52 -8.97 -9.04
CA SER A 229 26.83 -9.12 -9.71
C SER A 229 26.85 -8.63 -11.16
N THR A 230 25.70 -8.44 -11.81
CA THR A 230 25.59 -8.09 -13.22
C THR A 230 25.07 -6.66 -13.45
N GLU A 231 24.56 -5.99 -12.40
CA GLU A 231 23.94 -4.69 -12.53
C GLU A 231 24.74 -3.58 -11.84
N THR A 232 24.67 -2.39 -12.42
CA THR A 232 25.37 -1.21 -11.90
C THR A 232 24.47 -0.26 -11.10
N ASP A 233 23.18 -0.14 -11.43
CA ASP A 233 22.21 0.61 -10.61
C ASP A 233 20.95 -0.23 -10.35
N LYS A 234 20.80 -0.69 -9.13
CA LYS A 234 19.65 -1.53 -8.74
C LYS A 234 18.34 -0.74 -8.60
N LEU A 235 18.42 0.54 -8.34
CA LEU A 235 17.24 1.41 -8.29
C LEU A 235 16.66 1.69 -9.69
N VAL A 236 17.41 1.46 -10.76
CA VAL A 236 16.96 1.68 -12.14
C VAL A 236 15.67 0.92 -12.45
N TYR A 237 15.51 -0.27 -11.93
CA TYR A 237 14.31 -1.09 -12.16
C TYR A 237 13.05 -0.44 -11.56
N LEU A 238 13.13 0.03 -10.32
CA LEU A 238 12.01 0.72 -9.68
C LEU A 238 11.77 2.10 -10.31
N LYS A 239 12.82 2.84 -10.63
CA LYS A 239 12.70 4.14 -11.31
C LYS A 239 12.03 4.01 -12.68
N ARG A 240 12.37 2.98 -13.45
CA ARG A 240 11.72 2.68 -14.73
C ARG A 240 10.26 2.28 -14.54
N LEU A 241 9.97 1.40 -13.58
CA LEU A 241 8.59 1.00 -13.30
C LEU A 241 7.73 2.22 -12.97
N ILE A 242 8.18 3.08 -12.05
CA ILE A 242 7.42 4.28 -11.68
C ILE A 242 7.26 5.22 -12.89
N SER A 243 8.34 5.44 -13.66
CA SER A 243 8.28 6.26 -14.87
C SER A 243 7.29 5.71 -15.91
N GLU A 244 7.22 4.39 -16.07
CA GLU A 244 6.31 3.74 -17.01
C GLU A 244 4.85 3.72 -16.51
N CYS A 245 4.64 3.66 -15.20
CA CYS A 245 3.33 3.91 -14.59
C CYS A 245 2.88 5.35 -14.89
N HIS A 246 3.72 6.34 -14.63
CA HIS A 246 3.44 7.75 -14.83
C HIS A 246 3.18 8.10 -16.31
N ASN A 247 3.92 7.50 -17.25
CA ASN A 247 3.69 7.66 -18.68
C ASN A 247 2.29 7.20 -19.11
N ARG A 248 1.70 6.25 -18.37
CA ARG A 248 0.35 5.71 -18.62
C ARG A 248 -0.73 6.40 -17.77
N GLY A 249 -0.37 7.40 -16.96
CA GLY A 249 -1.28 8.07 -16.03
C GLY A 249 -1.66 7.22 -14.82
N LEU A 250 -0.87 6.19 -14.49
CA LEU A 250 -1.05 5.36 -13.32
C LEU A 250 -0.31 5.97 -12.13
N HIS A 251 -1.03 6.20 -11.03
CA HIS A 251 -0.46 6.61 -9.75
C HIS A 251 0.26 5.42 -9.11
N VAL A 252 1.36 5.68 -8.42
CA VAL A 252 2.13 4.66 -7.69
C VAL A 252 1.99 4.89 -6.21
N ILE A 253 1.38 3.93 -5.51
CA ILE A 253 1.21 3.93 -4.07
C ILE A 253 2.14 2.86 -3.49
N MET A 254 2.94 3.25 -2.50
CA MET A 254 3.83 2.35 -1.77
C MET A 254 3.11 1.82 -0.55
N ASP A 255 3.18 0.51 -0.31
CA ASP A 255 2.82 -0.06 0.98
C ASP A 255 4.02 0.04 1.93
N GLY A 256 3.88 0.87 2.96
CA GLY A 256 4.91 1.23 3.90
C GLY A 256 4.72 0.59 5.27
N VAL A 257 5.59 -0.36 5.61
CA VAL A 257 5.59 -1.04 6.91
C VAL A 257 6.43 -0.22 7.88
N PHE A 258 5.80 0.72 8.57
CA PHE A 258 6.49 1.70 9.43
C PHE A 258 6.13 1.57 10.92
N ASN A 259 5.40 0.53 11.30
CA ASN A 259 5.01 0.25 12.68
C ASN A 259 6.01 -0.64 13.42
N HIS A 260 6.73 -1.51 12.72
CA HIS A 260 7.66 -2.48 13.27
C HIS A 260 8.84 -2.76 12.33
N ALA A 261 9.85 -3.45 12.84
CA ALA A 261 10.98 -3.98 12.09
C ALA A 261 11.23 -5.44 12.46
N ASP A 262 11.87 -6.22 11.58
CA ASP A 262 12.40 -7.53 11.91
C ASP A 262 13.86 -7.41 12.36
N ALA A 263 14.15 -7.75 13.62
CA ALA A 263 15.46 -7.59 14.21
C ALA A 263 16.31 -8.87 14.22
N ALA A 264 15.80 -9.99 13.77
CA ALA A 264 16.52 -11.25 13.81
C ALA A 264 17.05 -11.67 12.42
N PRO A 265 18.26 -12.25 12.32
CA PRO A 265 19.38 -12.26 13.27
C PRO A 265 20.26 -11.00 13.20
N PRO A 266 21.30 -10.85 14.07
CA PRO A 266 22.12 -9.64 14.18
C PRO A 266 22.76 -9.14 12.88
N ASP A 267 23.19 -10.04 12.03
CA ASP A 267 23.90 -9.72 10.79
C ASP A 267 22.95 -9.43 9.60
N ARG A 268 21.64 -9.61 9.76
CA ARG A 268 20.62 -9.50 8.71
C ARG A 268 19.34 -8.78 9.13
N GLY A 269 19.13 -8.57 10.44
CA GLY A 269 17.97 -7.89 10.99
C GLY A 269 18.10 -6.37 10.99
N PHE A 270 17.10 -5.69 11.56
CA PHE A 270 17.03 -4.23 11.63
C PHE A 270 18.30 -3.62 12.25
N PRO A 271 19.06 -2.80 11.53
CA PRO A 271 20.41 -2.42 11.94
C PRO A 271 20.47 -1.62 13.24
N TYR A 272 19.55 -0.65 13.43
CA TYR A 272 19.57 0.18 14.63
C TYR A 272 19.24 -0.57 15.92
N TYR A 273 18.63 -1.74 15.85
CA TYR A 273 18.50 -2.63 17.00
C TYR A 273 19.86 -3.21 17.41
N TRP A 274 20.69 -3.60 16.45
CA TRP A 274 21.96 -4.29 16.69
C TRP A 274 23.17 -3.35 16.85
N LEU A 275 23.02 -2.05 16.57
CA LEU A 275 24.04 -1.03 16.74
C LEU A 275 24.26 -0.63 18.20
N TYR A 276 23.47 -1.16 19.12
CA TYR A 276 23.65 -0.97 20.57
C TYR A 276 24.24 -2.22 21.19
N GLN A 277 25.16 -2.06 22.17
CA GLN A 277 25.80 -3.18 22.86
C GLN A 277 24.74 -4.11 23.48
N ASP A 278 23.80 -3.54 24.24
CA ASP A 278 22.52 -4.17 24.57
C ASP A 278 21.47 -3.67 23.58
N PRO A 279 20.90 -4.53 22.74
CA PRO A 279 19.89 -4.11 21.78
C PRO A 279 18.65 -3.46 22.41
N ALA A 280 18.34 -3.77 23.68
CA ALA A 280 17.25 -3.14 24.42
C ALA A 280 17.51 -1.66 24.74
N ASP A 281 18.75 -1.19 24.63
CA ASP A 281 19.11 0.22 24.75
C ASP A 281 18.83 1.05 23.48
N SER A 282 18.42 0.41 22.37
CA SER A 282 18.14 1.11 21.12
C SER A 282 16.93 2.03 21.26
N PRO A 283 17.06 3.33 20.96
CA PRO A 283 15.92 4.24 21.01
C PRO A 283 14.94 4.11 19.84
N TYR A 284 15.27 3.28 18.85
CA TYR A 284 14.39 3.06 17.68
C TYR A 284 13.33 2.00 17.92
N VAL A 285 13.55 1.14 18.92
CA VAL A 285 12.72 -0.06 19.15
C VAL A 285 12.23 -0.03 20.59
N GLY A 286 10.92 -0.20 20.75
CA GLY A 286 10.28 -0.17 22.05
C GLY A 286 8.76 -0.23 21.91
N ASN A 287 8.08 -0.27 23.05
CA ASN A 287 6.64 -0.41 23.08
C ASN A 287 5.95 0.96 23.10
N PHE A 288 5.75 1.58 21.95
CA PHE A 288 5.08 2.87 21.85
C PHE A 288 3.56 2.77 22.04
N ALA A 289 2.89 1.81 21.44
CA ALA A 289 1.44 1.66 21.51
C ALA A 289 1.06 0.26 22.01
N GLU A 290 -0.24 0.02 22.27
CA GLU A 290 -0.71 -1.25 22.85
C GLU A 290 -0.63 -2.44 21.89
N HIS A 291 -0.34 -2.21 20.62
CA HIS A 291 -0.31 -3.24 19.57
C HIS A 291 1.11 -3.56 19.18
N ALA A 292 1.63 -4.66 19.70
CA ALA A 292 2.99 -5.15 19.43
C ALA A 292 3.02 -6.12 18.24
N PHE A 293 4.01 -5.93 17.35
CA PHE A 293 4.26 -6.81 16.21
C PHE A 293 5.77 -6.88 15.91
N PHE A 294 6.37 -8.05 15.88
CA PHE A 294 7.84 -8.22 15.77
C PHE A 294 8.59 -7.34 16.79
N GLN A 295 9.40 -6.39 16.30
CA GLN A 295 10.04 -5.33 17.09
C GLN A 295 9.36 -4.02 16.74
N ASP A 296 8.47 -3.55 17.61
CA ASP A 296 7.80 -2.26 17.41
C ASP A 296 8.80 -1.11 17.35
N LEU A 297 8.54 -0.16 16.47
CA LEU A 297 9.28 1.09 16.41
C LEU A 297 8.80 2.07 17.50
N ASP A 298 9.73 2.58 18.30
CA ASP A 298 9.41 3.46 19.42
C ASP A 298 9.24 4.91 18.97
N TYR A 299 8.03 5.28 18.65
CA TYR A 299 7.66 6.64 18.25
C TYR A 299 7.61 7.66 19.40
N ALA A 300 7.90 7.27 20.64
CA ALA A 300 8.18 8.24 21.71
C ALA A 300 9.50 8.98 21.44
N ASN A 301 10.42 8.35 20.71
CA ASN A 301 11.72 8.90 20.37
C ASN A 301 11.69 9.71 19.07
N GLN A 302 12.25 10.91 19.12
CA GLN A 302 12.34 11.80 17.96
C GLN A 302 13.17 11.19 16.82
N CYS A 303 14.24 10.44 17.14
CA CYS A 303 15.08 9.80 16.14
C CYS A 303 14.32 8.76 15.31
N THR A 304 13.41 8.00 15.91
CA THR A 304 12.55 7.04 15.18
C THR A 304 11.62 7.77 14.22
N LEU A 305 10.95 8.82 14.72
CA LEU A 305 10.05 9.61 13.90
C LEU A 305 10.80 10.25 12.71
N GLU A 306 11.97 10.83 12.95
CA GLU A 306 12.80 11.45 11.91
C GLU A 306 13.32 10.43 10.90
N TYR A 307 13.71 9.23 11.35
CA TYR A 307 14.17 8.16 10.47
C TYR A 307 13.08 7.71 9.50
N ILE A 308 11.89 7.45 10.01
CA ILE A 308 10.75 7.02 9.18
C ILE A 308 10.23 8.15 8.30
N ARG A 309 10.15 9.39 8.85
CA ARG A 309 9.81 10.57 8.05
C ARG A 309 10.74 10.75 6.86
N ASP A 310 12.05 10.66 7.09
CA ASP A 310 13.05 10.85 6.06
C ASP A 310 13.04 9.70 5.03
N ALA A 311 12.73 8.47 5.47
CA ALA A 311 12.47 7.36 4.56
C ALA A 311 11.25 7.65 3.65
N CYS A 312 10.15 8.13 4.21
CA CYS A 312 8.97 8.54 3.43
C CYS A 312 9.33 9.66 2.44
N ILE A 313 10.04 10.69 2.88
CA ILE A 313 10.47 11.82 2.03
C ILE A 313 11.39 11.34 0.90
N TYR A 314 12.30 10.42 1.18
CA TYR A 314 13.15 9.81 0.14
C TYR A 314 12.31 9.14 -0.96
N TRP A 315 11.30 8.35 -0.60
CA TRP A 315 10.40 7.73 -1.58
C TRP A 315 9.58 8.78 -2.35
N ILE A 316 9.11 9.82 -1.67
CA ILE A 316 8.35 10.93 -2.29
C ILE A 316 9.22 11.73 -3.26
N ASP A 317 10.39 12.18 -2.82
CA ASP A 317 11.18 13.17 -3.56
C ASP A 317 12.11 12.53 -4.59
N THR A 318 12.68 11.37 -4.29
CA THR A 318 13.63 10.69 -5.18
C THR A 318 12.91 9.76 -6.15
N LEU A 319 11.97 8.95 -5.65
CA LEU A 319 11.24 7.97 -6.47
C LEU A 319 9.90 8.51 -7.00
N LYS A 320 9.47 9.71 -6.59
CA LYS A 320 8.27 10.38 -7.10
C LYS A 320 6.99 9.56 -6.96
N ILE A 321 6.85 8.75 -5.92
CA ILE A 321 5.61 8.03 -5.64
C ILE A 321 4.43 8.99 -5.41
N ASP A 322 3.21 8.50 -5.54
CA ASP A 322 1.98 9.32 -5.47
C ASP A 322 1.15 9.08 -4.23
N GLY A 323 1.51 8.09 -3.43
CA GLY A 323 0.87 7.77 -2.17
C GLY A 323 1.65 6.78 -1.33
N ILE A 324 1.28 6.71 -0.07
CA ILE A 324 1.75 5.71 0.90
C ILE A 324 0.53 5.12 1.61
N ARG A 325 0.40 3.81 1.58
CA ARG A 325 -0.44 3.06 2.52
C ARG A 325 0.44 2.72 3.73
N PHE A 326 0.01 3.10 4.90
CA PHE A 326 0.67 2.81 6.17
C PHE A 326 0.10 1.53 6.75
N ASP A 327 0.93 0.50 6.79
CA ASP A 327 0.62 -0.81 7.34
C ASP A 327 0.38 -0.73 8.85
N ASN A 328 -0.65 -1.40 9.33
CA ASN A 328 -0.97 -1.61 10.76
C ASN A 328 -0.65 -0.43 11.67
N THR A 329 -1.32 0.69 11.44
CA THR A 329 -1.04 1.95 12.15
C THR A 329 -1.42 1.92 13.64
N LEU A 330 -1.96 0.82 14.17
CA LEU A 330 -2.23 0.63 15.60
C LEU A 330 -0.95 0.74 16.43
N GLY A 331 0.17 0.18 15.97
CA GLY A 331 1.47 0.29 16.61
C GLY A 331 2.05 1.72 16.65
N MET A 332 1.50 2.63 15.84
CA MET A 332 1.96 4.00 15.68
C MET A 332 1.03 5.06 16.31
N TYR A 333 -0.09 4.66 16.91
CA TYR A 333 -1.14 5.58 17.32
C TYR A 333 -1.53 5.42 18.79
N ARG A 334 -1.45 6.52 19.53
CA ARG A 334 -2.01 6.66 20.87
C ARG A 334 -3.18 7.66 20.83
N PRO A 335 -4.39 7.29 21.27
CA PRO A 335 -5.52 8.21 21.31
C PRO A 335 -5.19 9.47 22.14
N GLY A 336 -5.42 10.64 21.55
CA GLY A 336 -5.17 11.93 22.19
C GLY A 336 -3.73 12.45 22.13
N ASP A 337 -2.76 11.64 21.79
CA ASP A 337 -1.36 12.06 21.57
C ASP A 337 -1.19 12.64 20.17
N ARG A 338 -0.85 13.94 20.10
CA ARG A 338 -0.56 14.64 18.83
C ARG A 338 0.91 14.97 18.66
N GLY A 339 1.70 14.74 19.70
CA GLY A 339 3.13 15.08 19.75
C GLY A 339 4.04 13.97 19.25
N HIS A 340 3.51 12.75 19.11
CA HIS A 340 4.27 11.56 18.75
C HIS A 340 3.54 10.70 17.73
N GLY A 341 4.21 9.68 17.22
CA GLY A 341 3.65 8.63 16.38
C GLY A 341 2.99 9.12 15.11
N LEU A 342 1.94 8.43 14.70
CA LEU A 342 1.21 8.66 13.45
C LEU A 342 0.73 10.10 13.26
N PRO A 343 0.11 10.76 14.27
CA PRO A 343 -0.38 12.15 14.09
C PRO A 343 0.75 13.12 13.75
N LYS A 344 1.90 13.01 14.42
CA LYS A 344 3.06 13.88 14.18
C LYS A 344 3.70 13.57 12.84
N LEU A 345 3.92 12.29 12.53
CA LEU A 345 4.48 11.85 11.25
C LEU A 345 3.67 12.39 10.08
N LEU A 346 2.34 12.20 10.09
CA LEU A 346 1.48 12.69 9.01
C LEU A 346 1.42 14.22 8.95
N ALA A 347 1.50 14.91 10.08
CA ALA A 347 1.57 16.39 10.10
C ALA A 347 2.85 16.89 9.40
N GLU A 348 4.00 16.28 9.69
CA GLU A 348 5.29 16.63 9.07
C GLU A 348 5.33 16.27 7.58
N LEU A 349 4.82 15.11 7.19
CA LEU A 349 4.70 14.73 5.78
C LEU A 349 3.79 15.68 5.00
N ARG A 350 2.62 16.06 5.54
CA ARG A 350 1.73 17.05 4.90
C ARG A 350 2.40 18.41 4.76
N ALA A 351 3.15 18.85 5.78
CA ALA A 351 3.91 20.09 5.69
C ALA A 351 4.97 20.04 4.57
N HIS A 352 5.66 18.91 4.44
CA HIS A 352 6.60 18.67 3.35
C HIS A 352 5.90 18.68 1.97
N LEU A 353 4.84 17.92 1.82
CA LEU A 353 4.05 17.83 0.58
C LEU A 353 3.49 19.20 0.15
N SER A 354 3.01 19.99 1.11
CA SER A 354 2.53 21.36 0.85
C SER A 354 3.67 22.27 0.38
N ARG A 355 4.82 22.22 1.04
CA ARG A 355 6.01 23.04 0.71
C ARG A 355 6.58 22.68 -0.66
N THR A 356 6.54 21.42 -1.05
CA THR A 356 7.10 20.91 -2.32
C THR A 356 6.08 20.91 -3.46
N GLY A 357 4.84 21.40 -3.21
CA GLY A 357 3.81 21.52 -4.22
C GLY A 357 3.27 20.17 -4.71
N ASN A 358 3.10 19.21 -3.81
CA ASN A 358 2.58 17.88 -4.08
C ASN A 358 1.11 17.73 -3.62
N PRO A 359 0.12 18.40 -4.25
CA PRO A 359 -1.28 18.24 -3.92
C PRO A 359 -1.76 16.82 -4.24
N ASN A 360 -2.83 16.40 -3.58
CA ASN A 360 -3.49 15.11 -3.79
C ASN A 360 -2.57 13.88 -3.60
N PHE A 361 -1.47 14.02 -2.85
CA PHE A 361 -0.70 12.86 -2.43
C PHE A 361 -1.53 12.01 -1.46
N SER A 362 -1.61 10.71 -1.69
CA SER A 362 -2.47 9.80 -0.93
C SER A 362 -1.75 9.31 0.33
N LEU A 363 -2.34 9.58 1.51
CA LEU A 363 -1.93 9.03 2.80
C LEU A 363 -3.04 8.10 3.28
N ILE A 364 -2.84 6.78 3.13
CA ILE A 364 -3.85 5.75 3.36
C ILE A 364 -3.48 4.99 4.62
N LEU A 365 -4.44 4.75 5.51
CA LEU A 365 -4.21 4.01 6.75
C LEU A 365 -4.82 2.61 6.67
N GLU A 366 -4.07 1.62 7.07
CA GLU A 366 -4.64 0.42 7.67
C GLU A 366 -4.62 0.62 9.18
N HIS A 367 -5.78 0.77 9.82
CA HIS A 367 -5.86 1.08 11.24
C HIS A 367 -6.59 0.00 12.03
N GLU A 368 -7.89 -0.04 11.92
CA GLU A 368 -8.73 -1.06 12.54
C GLU A 368 -9.72 -1.64 11.54
N TRP A 369 -10.17 -2.85 11.81
CA TRP A 369 -11.11 -3.57 10.94
C TRP A 369 -12.57 -3.20 11.23
N ASN A 370 -12.79 -1.96 11.69
CA ASN A 370 -14.11 -1.43 12.00
C ASN A 370 -14.21 0.07 11.64
N TYR A 371 -15.36 0.68 11.89
CA TYR A 371 -15.59 2.07 11.54
C TYR A 371 -14.83 3.12 12.40
N SER A 372 -14.13 2.70 13.47
CA SER A 372 -13.32 3.65 14.26
C SER A 372 -12.15 4.23 13.46
N SER A 373 -11.66 3.50 12.46
CA SER A 373 -10.62 3.96 11.53
C SER A 373 -10.99 5.25 10.80
N VAL A 374 -12.29 5.50 10.58
CA VAL A 374 -12.76 6.77 9.98
C VAL A 374 -12.46 7.96 10.90
N ALA A 375 -12.75 7.83 12.20
CA ALA A 375 -12.48 8.89 13.17
C ALA A 375 -10.97 9.17 13.28
N VAL A 376 -10.13 8.12 13.28
CA VAL A 376 -8.67 8.28 13.30
C VAL A 376 -8.18 8.97 12.02
N THR A 377 -8.65 8.55 10.85
CA THR A 377 -8.35 9.18 9.55
C THR A 377 -8.62 10.67 9.57
N ASN A 378 -9.80 11.06 10.08
CA ASN A 378 -10.17 12.47 10.22
C ASN A 378 -9.25 13.21 11.20
N ASN A 379 -8.97 12.62 12.36
CA ASN A 379 -8.18 13.24 13.43
C ASN A 379 -6.71 13.47 13.06
N VAL A 380 -6.07 12.49 12.41
CA VAL A 380 -4.66 12.57 12.02
C VAL A 380 -4.46 13.28 10.68
N GLY A 381 -5.54 13.51 9.94
CA GLY A 381 -5.53 14.19 8.65
C GLY A 381 -4.96 13.32 7.52
N ALA A 382 -5.15 12.02 7.59
CA ALA A 382 -4.90 11.13 6.48
C ALA A 382 -5.92 11.36 5.36
N THR A 383 -5.61 10.93 4.15
CA THR A 383 -6.50 11.04 3.00
C THR A 383 -7.60 9.99 3.05
N SER A 384 -7.25 8.79 3.52
CA SER A 384 -8.10 7.61 3.49
C SER A 384 -7.74 6.62 4.58
N CYS A 385 -8.62 5.65 4.80
CA CYS A 385 -8.30 4.38 5.42
C CYS A 385 -8.90 3.20 4.63
N TRP A 386 -8.30 2.03 4.76
CA TRP A 386 -8.91 0.79 4.36
C TRP A 386 -10.19 0.57 5.17
N LEU A 387 -11.33 0.46 4.49
CA LEU A 387 -12.63 0.32 5.14
C LEU A 387 -13.04 -1.16 5.19
N ASP A 388 -12.42 -1.93 6.10
CA ASP A 388 -12.66 -3.36 6.23
C ASP A 388 -14.14 -3.74 6.41
N PRO A 389 -15.01 -2.97 7.10
CA PRO A 389 -16.43 -3.27 7.16
C PRO A 389 -17.09 -3.43 5.78
N TYR A 390 -16.55 -2.83 4.71
CA TYR A 390 -17.05 -3.06 3.36
C TYR A 390 -16.85 -4.52 2.93
N ARG A 391 -15.65 -5.06 3.14
CA ARG A 391 -15.31 -6.46 2.86
C ARG A 391 -16.06 -7.42 3.77
N SER A 392 -15.99 -7.19 5.07
CA SER A 392 -16.55 -8.13 6.07
C SER A 392 -18.06 -8.29 5.92
N LEU A 393 -18.79 -7.23 5.63
CA LEU A 393 -20.23 -7.29 5.33
C LEU A 393 -20.48 -7.98 3.99
N SER A 394 -19.70 -7.68 2.94
CA SER A 394 -19.83 -8.36 1.65
C SER A 394 -19.63 -9.88 1.78
N MET A 395 -18.58 -10.30 2.50
CA MET A 395 -18.33 -11.72 2.80
C MET A 395 -19.45 -12.36 3.59
N SER A 396 -20.00 -11.65 4.58
CA SER A 396 -21.12 -12.12 5.41
C SER A 396 -22.40 -12.34 4.58
N TYR A 397 -22.72 -11.40 3.67
CA TYR A 397 -23.92 -11.52 2.82
C TYR A 397 -23.75 -12.52 1.68
N LEU A 398 -22.52 -12.75 1.21
CA LEU A 398 -22.27 -13.83 0.26
C LEU A 398 -22.52 -15.20 0.88
N GLY A 399 -22.27 -15.36 2.18
CA GLY A 399 -22.58 -16.53 2.98
C GLY A 399 -21.63 -17.71 2.77
N ASP A 400 -21.78 -18.73 3.61
CA ASP A 400 -21.13 -20.02 3.46
C ASP A 400 -22.09 -21.00 2.79
N ARG A 401 -21.71 -21.51 1.64
CA ARG A 401 -22.49 -22.54 0.94
C ARG A 401 -22.12 -23.94 1.45
N PRO A 402 -23.07 -24.86 1.61
CA PRO A 402 -24.44 -24.88 1.08
C PRO A 402 -25.55 -24.42 2.02
N ALA A 403 -25.27 -23.79 3.14
CA ALA A 403 -26.23 -23.50 4.19
C ALA A 403 -27.33 -22.46 3.83
N GLY A 404 -27.38 -21.97 2.62
CA GLY A 404 -28.36 -20.98 2.15
C GLY A 404 -27.72 -19.58 2.03
N PHE A 405 -28.44 -18.66 1.34
CA PHE A 405 -28.01 -17.27 1.22
C PHE A 405 -28.47 -16.51 2.46
N PRO A 406 -27.58 -15.82 3.19
CA PRO A 406 -28.02 -14.90 4.20
C PRO A 406 -28.90 -13.82 3.59
N GLN A 407 -29.88 -13.37 4.35
CA GLN A 407 -30.69 -12.22 3.95
C GLN A 407 -29.87 -10.95 4.12
N VAL A 408 -30.01 -10.02 3.17
CA VAL A 408 -29.44 -8.67 3.33
C VAL A 408 -30.09 -7.96 4.52
N GLU A 409 -29.26 -7.32 5.32
CA GLU A 409 -29.64 -6.66 6.56
C GLU A 409 -29.33 -5.15 6.48
N PRO A 410 -29.94 -4.28 7.30
CA PRO A 410 -29.72 -2.83 7.26
C PRO A 410 -28.26 -2.38 7.22
N PRO A 411 -27.28 -3.02 7.87
CA PRO A 411 -25.87 -2.63 7.77
C PRO A 411 -25.29 -2.58 6.34
N ILE A 412 -25.88 -3.28 5.36
CA ILE A 412 -25.47 -3.17 3.96
C ILE A 412 -25.61 -1.73 3.45
N MET A 413 -26.59 -0.97 3.94
CA MET A 413 -26.77 0.42 3.52
C MET A 413 -25.61 1.31 4.02
N ARG A 414 -25.04 1.04 5.19
CA ARG A 414 -23.85 1.73 5.68
C ARG A 414 -22.60 1.36 4.87
N MET A 415 -22.49 0.11 4.45
CA MET A 415 -21.47 -0.33 3.53
C MET A 415 -21.52 0.46 2.22
N LEU A 416 -22.73 0.62 1.64
CA LEU A 416 -22.94 1.34 0.39
C LEU A 416 -22.79 2.87 0.53
N ASP A 417 -23.18 3.45 1.68
CA ASP A 417 -22.93 4.84 2.09
C ASP A 417 -21.53 4.99 2.69
N SER A 418 -20.54 4.40 2.04
CA SER A 418 -19.17 4.25 2.51
C SER A 418 -18.44 5.57 2.78
N GLY A 419 -18.83 6.65 2.12
CA GLY A 419 -18.29 8.00 2.33
C GLY A 419 -18.85 8.72 3.56
N ARG A 420 -19.84 8.12 4.25
CA ARG A 420 -20.40 8.69 5.46
C ARG A 420 -19.33 8.83 6.54
N ASP A 421 -19.40 9.90 7.31
CA ASP A 421 -18.53 10.21 8.43
C ASP A 421 -17.08 10.61 8.07
N PHE A 422 -16.70 10.62 6.79
CA PHE A 422 -15.43 11.21 6.35
C PHE A 422 -15.57 12.74 6.23
N ASP A 423 -14.54 13.44 6.69
CA ASP A 423 -14.43 14.89 6.50
C ASP A 423 -14.30 15.25 5.01
N PRO A 424 -14.68 16.48 4.59
CA PRO A 424 -14.50 16.94 3.22
C PRO A 424 -13.05 16.74 2.72
N GLY A 425 -12.91 16.21 1.52
CA GLY A 425 -11.62 15.91 0.89
C GLY A 425 -11.00 14.58 1.31
N ARG A 426 -11.67 13.81 2.17
CA ARG A 426 -11.29 12.44 2.53
C ARG A 426 -12.32 11.44 2.02
N ALA A 427 -11.87 10.21 1.80
CA ALA A 427 -12.73 9.15 1.30
C ALA A 427 -12.19 7.77 1.72
N PRO A 428 -13.04 6.74 1.82
CA PRO A 428 -12.59 5.40 2.13
C PRO A 428 -11.83 4.76 0.95
N THR A 429 -10.93 3.83 1.25
CA THR A 429 -10.54 2.76 0.35
C THR A 429 -11.52 1.62 0.55
N THR A 430 -12.33 1.30 -0.46
CA THR A 430 -13.35 0.24 -0.40
C THR A 430 -12.87 -0.99 -1.15
N TYR A 431 -13.08 -2.17 -0.59
CA TYR A 431 -12.67 -3.44 -1.20
C TYR A 431 -13.56 -4.60 -0.73
N ILE A 432 -13.58 -5.67 -1.52
CA ILE A 432 -14.28 -6.93 -1.18
C ILE A 432 -13.30 -8.06 -0.89
N GLU A 433 -12.04 -7.93 -1.33
CA GLU A 433 -10.89 -8.77 -0.95
C GLU A 433 -9.59 -7.97 -1.01
N ASN A 434 -8.56 -8.42 -0.33
CA ASN A 434 -7.19 -7.93 -0.37
C ASN A 434 -6.22 -9.09 -0.09
N HIS A 435 -4.92 -8.83 0.05
CA HIS A 435 -3.91 -9.86 0.30
C HIS A 435 -4.05 -10.59 1.65
N ASP A 436 -4.73 -10.00 2.64
CA ASP A 436 -4.86 -10.54 4.01
C ASP A 436 -6.00 -11.55 4.17
N HIS A 437 -6.93 -11.58 3.23
CA HIS A 437 -8.20 -12.24 3.41
C HIS A 437 -8.51 -13.24 2.32
N GLN A 438 -9.41 -14.20 2.64
CA GLN A 438 -9.90 -15.18 1.68
C GLN A 438 -10.45 -14.52 0.43
N ARG A 439 -10.18 -15.12 -0.73
CA ARG A 439 -10.73 -14.69 -2.02
C ARG A 439 -12.26 -14.66 -2.01
N PHE A 440 -12.81 -13.58 -2.53
CA PHE A 440 -14.28 -13.40 -2.63
C PHE A 440 -14.91 -14.49 -3.52
N MET A 441 -14.24 -14.82 -4.63
CA MET A 441 -14.65 -15.91 -5.52
C MET A 441 -14.63 -17.28 -4.81
N ARG A 442 -13.63 -17.54 -3.95
CA ARG A 442 -13.56 -18.76 -3.13
C ARG A 442 -14.74 -18.84 -2.16
N LYS A 443 -15.06 -17.72 -1.49
CA LYS A 443 -16.21 -17.61 -0.61
C LYS A 443 -17.54 -17.84 -1.33
N ALA A 444 -17.65 -17.43 -2.59
CA ALA A 444 -18.81 -17.69 -3.45
C ALA A 444 -19.00 -19.19 -3.77
N GLY A 445 -18.01 -20.03 -3.50
CA GLY A 445 -18.01 -21.45 -3.84
C GLY A 445 -17.17 -21.80 -5.05
N GLY A 446 -16.25 -20.90 -5.44
CA GLY A 446 -15.33 -21.05 -6.57
C GLY A 446 -15.87 -20.49 -7.88
N ARG A 447 -15.05 -20.57 -8.92
CA ARG A 447 -15.28 -19.98 -10.26
C ARG A 447 -16.62 -20.42 -10.90
N THR A 448 -17.12 -21.59 -10.59
CA THR A 448 -18.45 -22.06 -11.08
C THR A 448 -19.60 -21.16 -10.63
N PHE A 449 -19.44 -20.49 -9.48
CA PHE A 449 -20.46 -19.63 -8.88
C PHE A 449 -20.17 -18.13 -9.05
N TRP A 450 -19.35 -17.77 -10.02
CA TRP A 450 -18.92 -16.40 -10.29
C TRP A 450 -20.06 -15.38 -10.38
N TYR A 451 -21.22 -15.78 -10.89
CA TYR A 451 -22.39 -14.92 -11.04
C TYR A 451 -22.91 -14.34 -9.72
N LEU A 452 -22.60 -14.98 -8.60
CA LEU A 452 -22.97 -14.49 -7.27
C LEU A 452 -22.22 -13.24 -6.85
N THR A 453 -21.06 -13.00 -7.44
CA THR A 453 -20.22 -11.84 -7.12
C THR A 453 -20.68 -10.55 -7.82
N GLN A 454 -21.51 -10.65 -8.85
CA GLN A 454 -21.89 -9.52 -9.70
C GLN A 454 -22.53 -8.33 -8.97
N PRO A 455 -23.54 -8.52 -8.08
CA PRO A 455 -24.13 -7.38 -7.38
C PRO A 455 -23.12 -6.69 -6.44
N TYR A 456 -22.15 -7.42 -5.91
CA TYR A 456 -21.08 -6.85 -5.08
C TYR A 456 -20.06 -6.06 -5.91
N ILE A 457 -19.73 -6.50 -7.13
CA ILE A 457 -18.89 -5.73 -8.06
C ILE A 457 -19.60 -4.41 -8.41
N ILE A 458 -20.89 -4.46 -8.74
CA ILE A 458 -21.67 -3.25 -9.05
C ILE A 458 -21.70 -2.32 -7.83
N ALA A 459 -21.93 -2.85 -6.63
CA ALA A 459 -21.91 -2.11 -5.38
C ALA A 459 -20.56 -1.41 -5.15
N LEU A 460 -19.44 -2.11 -5.35
CA LEU A 460 -18.09 -1.59 -5.14
C LEU A 460 -17.83 -0.33 -5.96
N PHE A 461 -18.19 -0.34 -7.24
CA PHE A 461 -17.93 0.79 -8.12
C PHE A 461 -19.01 1.88 -8.10
N THR A 462 -20.15 1.63 -7.48
CA THR A 462 -21.20 2.64 -7.30
C THR A 462 -21.23 3.23 -5.88
N SER A 463 -20.42 2.73 -4.95
CA SER A 463 -20.19 3.31 -3.62
C SER A 463 -19.21 4.49 -3.67
N ALA A 464 -19.20 5.33 -2.63
CA ALA A 464 -18.22 6.41 -2.50
C ALA A 464 -16.82 5.86 -2.14
N GLY A 465 -15.78 6.66 -2.37
CA GLY A 465 -14.41 6.29 -2.05
C GLY A 465 -13.60 5.81 -3.25
N ALA A 466 -12.40 5.31 -3.01
CA ALA A 466 -11.54 4.70 -4.00
C ALA A 466 -11.71 3.16 -3.92
N PRO A 467 -12.28 2.51 -4.95
CA PRO A 467 -12.34 1.06 -4.97
C PRO A 467 -10.95 0.46 -5.19
N LEU A 468 -10.63 -0.55 -4.38
CA LEU A 468 -9.42 -1.35 -4.49
C LEU A 468 -9.79 -2.78 -4.91
N ILE A 469 -9.03 -3.33 -5.84
CA ILE A 469 -9.08 -4.76 -6.22
C ILE A 469 -7.70 -5.39 -6.05
N TYR A 470 -7.67 -6.62 -5.56
CA TYR A 470 -6.44 -7.39 -5.38
C TYR A 470 -6.11 -8.21 -6.63
N ASN A 471 -4.83 -8.34 -6.96
CA ASN A 471 -4.39 -9.01 -8.20
C ASN A 471 -4.99 -10.41 -8.38
N GLY A 472 -5.65 -10.61 -9.51
CA GLY A 472 -6.39 -11.82 -9.86
C GLY A 472 -7.89 -11.76 -9.56
N GLN A 473 -8.36 -10.81 -8.76
CA GLN A 473 -9.79 -10.62 -8.47
C GLN A 473 -10.58 -10.40 -9.76
N GLU A 474 -10.03 -9.65 -10.70
CA GLU A 474 -10.61 -9.34 -12.00
C GLU A 474 -10.76 -10.56 -12.93
N TYR A 475 -10.03 -11.64 -12.66
CA TYR A 475 -10.15 -12.91 -13.40
C TYR A 475 -10.97 -13.96 -12.65
N GLY A 476 -11.47 -13.60 -11.47
CA GLY A 476 -12.18 -14.53 -10.60
C GLY A 476 -11.25 -15.55 -9.96
N ALA A 477 -10.08 -15.14 -9.51
CA ALA A 477 -9.16 -16.01 -8.77
C ALA A 477 -9.84 -16.56 -7.51
N ASP A 478 -9.74 -17.89 -7.32
CA ASP A 478 -10.34 -18.61 -6.20
C ASP A 478 -9.34 -19.44 -5.39
N ASN A 479 -8.07 -19.05 -5.45
CA ASN A 479 -7.01 -19.64 -4.63
C ASN A 479 -7.40 -19.57 -3.15
N ASP A 480 -7.07 -20.63 -2.41
CA ASP A 480 -7.28 -20.63 -0.97
C ASP A 480 -6.29 -19.68 -0.27
N MET A 481 -6.82 -18.76 0.51
CA MET A 481 -6.07 -17.76 1.27
C MET A 481 -6.53 -17.79 2.74
N PRO A 482 -5.97 -18.70 3.56
CA PRO A 482 -6.32 -18.76 4.96
C PRO A 482 -5.87 -17.47 5.68
N GLU A 483 -6.72 -17.00 6.59
CA GLU A 483 -6.46 -15.73 7.31
C GLU A 483 -5.42 -15.90 8.44
N ASP A 484 -5.03 -17.13 8.75
CA ASP A 484 -4.02 -17.45 9.75
C ASP A 484 -3.18 -18.69 9.37
N GLY A 485 -2.13 -18.95 10.16
CA GLY A 485 -1.29 -20.14 10.03
C GLY A 485 -0.29 -20.13 8.88
N LEU A 486 0.45 -21.22 8.75
CA LEU A 486 1.56 -21.38 7.80
C LEU A 486 1.15 -21.29 6.31
N GLY A 487 -0.12 -21.51 6.01
CA GLY A 487 -0.65 -21.43 4.65
C GLY A 487 -0.97 -20.01 4.19
N ARG A 488 -0.86 -19.00 5.05
CA ARG A 488 -1.21 -17.61 4.74
C ARG A 488 -0.20 -16.99 3.78
N VAL A 489 1.08 -16.98 4.12
CA VAL A 489 2.15 -16.38 3.32
C VAL A 489 2.82 -17.46 2.46
N VAL A 490 2.18 -17.80 1.34
CA VAL A 490 2.70 -18.74 0.36
C VAL A 490 2.48 -18.20 -1.06
N PRO A 491 3.33 -18.58 -2.04
CA PRO A 491 3.16 -18.14 -3.43
C PRO A 491 1.80 -18.53 -4.01
N ARG A 492 1.12 -17.57 -4.65
CA ARG A 492 -0.14 -17.79 -5.41
C ARG A 492 -0.03 -17.13 -6.78
N PRO A 493 0.82 -17.68 -7.65
CA PRO A 493 1.09 -17.09 -8.96
C PRO A 493 -0.19 -16.84 -9.75
N LEU A 494 -0.35 -15.61 -10.23
CA LEU A 494 -1.49 -15.21 -11.04
C LEU A 494 -1.56 -16.05 -12.31
N ASP A 495 -2.71 -16.67 -12.55
CA ASP A 495 -2.97 -17.44 -13.75
C ASP A 495 -3.54 -16.55 -14.85
N TRP A 496 -2.66 -16.06 -15.71
CA TRP A 496 -3.01 -15.18 -16.82
C TRP A 496 -3.89 -15.83 -17.88
N ASP A 497 -3.89 -17.18 -17.95
CA ASP A 497 -4.72 -17.92 -18.92
C ASP A 497 -6.20 -17.85 -18.54
N TRP A 498 -6.54 -17.54 -17.29
CA TRP A 498 -7.92 -17.32 -16.87
C TRP A 498 -8.64 -16.19 -17.62
N LEU A 499 -7.90 -15.25 -18.20
CA LEU A 499 -8.45 -14.21 -19.07
C LEU A 499 -8.94 -14.76 -20.41
N LEU A 500 -8.44 -15.93 -20.84
CA LEU A 500 -8.73 -16.53 -22.14
C LEU A 500 -9.90 -17.50 -22.10
N GLU A 501 -10.44 -17.79 -20.93
CA GLU A 501 -11.50 -18.76 -20.70
C GLU A 501 -12.60 -18.27 -19.76
N GLU A 502 -13.79 -18.88 -19.84
CA GLU A 502 -14.88 -18.59 -18.92
C GLU A 502 -14.65 -19.27 -17.54
N PRO A 503 -15.03 -18.62 -16.43
CA PRO A 503 -15.71 -17.30 -16.37
C PRO A 503 -14.76 -16.10 -16.31
N GLY A 504 -13.43 -16.27 -16.40
CA GLY A 504 -12.46 -15.20 -16.23
C GLY A 504 -12.68 -14.03 -17.18
N LEU A 505 -12.96 -14.31 -18.46
CA LEU A 505 -13.26 -13.27 -19.45
C LEU A 505 -14.52 -12.47 -19.06
N THR A 506 -15.60 -13.14 -18.67
CA THR A 506 -16.84 -12.46 -18.27
C THR A 506 -16.66 -11.63 -17.01
N VAL A 507 -15.92 -12.13 -16.01
CA VAL A 507 -15.63 -11.39 -14.78
C VAL A 507 -14.77 -10.16 -15.08
N PHE A 508 -13.73 -10.31 -15.91
CA PHE A 508 -12.88 -9.19 -16.34
C PHE A 508 -13.69 -8.09 -17.03
N GLU A 509 -14.53 -8.45 -18.00
CA GLU A 509 -15.38 -7.47 -18.69
C GLU A 509 -16.36 -6.78 -17.75
N ARG A 510 -16.84 -7.46 -16.70
CA ARG A 510 -17.68 -6.85 -15.68
C ARG A 510 -16.92 -5.78 -14.87
N TYR A 511 -15.70 -6.10 -14.42
CA TYR A 511 -14.84 -5.13 -13.74
C TYR A 511 -14.53 -3.95 -14.64
N ARG A 512 -14.10 -4.21 -15.88
CA ARG A 512 -13.77 -3.18 -16.88
C ARG A 512 -14.94 -2.25 -17.14
N GLN A 513 -16.15 -2.78 -17.37
CA GLN A 513 -17.36 -2.00 -17.61
C GLN A 513 -17.70 -1.10 -16.42
N MET A 514 -17.61 -1.63 -15.21
CA MET A 514 -17.90 -0.85 -13.99
C MET A 514 -16.85 0.26 -13.75
N MET A 515 -15.59 -0.01 -14.02
CA MET A 515 -14.53 0.99 -13.95
C MET A 515 -14.72 2.09 -14.99
N GLU A 516 -15.11 1.74 -16.20
CA GLU A 516 -15.43 2.70 -17.27
C GLU A 516 -16.59 3.61 -16.88
N ILE A 517 -17.69 3.03 -16.37
CA ILE A 517 -18.84 3.79 -15.85
C ILE A 517 -18.39 4.74 -14.74
N ARG A 518 -17.64 4.27 -13.75
CA ARG A 518 -17.19 5.10 -12.65
C ARG A 518 -16.28 6.24 -13.11
N ARG A 519 -15.36 6.00 -14.05
CA ARG A 519 -14.47 7.03 -14.60
C ARG A 519 -15.22 8.08 -15.41
N ALA A 520 -16.22 7.66 -16.17
CA ALA A 520 -17.02 8.56 -17.00
C ALA A 520 -17.92 9.50 -16.19
N HIS A 521 -18.27 9.12 -14.94
CA HIS A 521 -19.30 9.80 -14.15
C HIS A 521 -18.78 10.29 -12.80
N PRO A 522 -18.36 11.57 -12.69
CA PRO A 522 -17.89 12.16 -11.43
C PRO A 522 -18.88 12.04 -10.26
N ALA A 523 -20.16 12.07 -10.52
CA ALA A 523 -21.19 11.98 -9.48
C ALA A 523 -21.15 10.65 -8.68
N LEU A 524 -20.68 9.56 -9.26
CA LEU A 524 -20.46 8.29 -8.53
C LEU A 524 -19.34 8.39 -7.48
N ARG A 525 -18.49 9.38 -7.57
CA ARG A 525 -17.40 9.65 -6.64
C ARG A 525 -17.77 10.61 -5.51
N SER A 526 -18.95 11.25 -5.61
CA SER A 526 -19.48 12.13 -4.56
C SER A 526 -19.81 11.37 -3.28
N SER A 527 -20.01 12.06 -2.17
CA SER A 527 -20.50 11.49 -0.91
C SER A 527 -22.03 11.53 -0.79
N ASN A 528 -22.75 11.97 -1.85
CA ASN A 528 -24.19 12.04 -1.82
C ASN A 528 -24.81 10.63 -1.91
N PHE A 529 -25.69 10.34 -0.97
CA PHE A 529 -26.32 9.02 -0.84
C PHE A 529 -27.74 9.14 -0.28
N TYR A 530 -28.66 8.32 -0.77
CA TYR A 530 -30.01 8.17 -0.26
C TYR A 530 -30.46 6.70 -0.36
N PRO A 531 -31.18 6.15 0.63
CA PRO A 531 -31.74 6.83 1.80
C PRO A 531 -30.72 7.01 2.94
N ARG A 532 -30.86 8.12 3.67
CA ARG A 532 -30.22 8.29 4.98
C ARG A 532 -31.17 7.79 6.08
N GLY A 533 -30.62 7.43 7.25
CA GLY A 533 -31.44 6.87 8.35
C GLY A 533 -31.89 5.42 8.10
N TRP A 534 -31.18 4.71 7.25
CA TRP A 534 -31.42 3.30 6.92
C TRP A 534 -31.28 2.35 8.11
N ASP A 535 -30.58 2.72 9.15
CA ASP A 535 -30.43 2.04 10.45
C ASP A 535 -31.75 1.93 11.20
N GLU A 536 -32.74 2.77 10.91
CA GLU A 536 -34.11 2.68 11.41
C GLU A 536 -35.02 1.80 10.52
N SER A 537 -34.46 1.21 9.46
CA SER A 537 -35.22 0.38 8.52
C SER A 537 -35.79 -0.87 9.20
N ASN A 538 -37.03 -1.15 8.89
CA ASN A 538 -37.72 -2.39 9.31
C ASN A 538 -37.48 -3.59 8.38
N GLY A 539 -36.59 -3.46 7.41
CA GLY A 539 -36.30 -4.47 6.37
C GLY A 539 -37.21 -4.43 5.16
N GLU A 540 -38.00 -3.38 5.02
CA GLU A 540 -38.82 -3.07 3.84
C GLU A 540 -38.31 -1.82 3.13
N LEU A 541 -38.54 -1.73 1.81
CA LEU A 541 -38.31 -0.50 1.08
C LEU A 541 -39.20 0.61 1.66
N ASN A 542 -38.68 1.83 1.74
CA ASN A 542 -39.48 2.97 2.18
C ASN A 542 -40.60 3.29 1.15
N GLN A 543 -41.50 4.23 1.48
CA GLN A 543 -42.63 4.60 0.63
C GLN A 543 -42.20 5.07 -0.79
N HIS A 544 -40.97 5.53 -0.93
CA HIS A 544 -40.38 5.98 -2.21
C HIS A 544 -39.73 4.84 -2.99
N GLY A 545 -39.62 3.65 -2.40
CA GLY A 545 -39.04 2.45 -3.03
C GLY A 545 -37.52 2.29 -2.82
N PHE A 546 -36.93 2.96 -1.82
CA PHE A 546 -35.49 2.91 -1.52
C PHE A 546 -35.22 2.19 -0.18
N GLY A 547 -34.00 1.71 -0.03
CA GLY A 547 -33.52 1.00 1.13
C GLY A 547 -33.34 -0.48 0.84
N ILE A 548 -33.68 -1.34 1.79
CA ILE A 548 -33.60 -2.79 1.64
C ILE A 548 -34.99 -3.43 1.67
N ASN A 549 -35.15 -4.53 0.93
CA ASN A 549 -36.23 -5.48 1.16
C ASN A 549 -35.61 -6.83 1.53
N ARG A 550 -35.64 -7.13 2.82
CA ARG A 550 -35.02 -8.33 3.39
C ARG A 550 -35.62 -9.62 2.81
N ALA A 551 -36.95 -9.70 2.72
CA ALA A 551 -37.62 -10.90 2.23
C ALA A 551 -37.30 -11.25 0.78
N ARG A 552 -36.96 -10.23 -0.02
CA ARG A 552 -36.67 -10.35 -1.44
C ARG A 552 -35.16 -10.29 -1.75
N ASN A 553 -34.30 -10.01 -0.75
CA ASN A 553 -32.86 -9.74 -0.92
C ASN A 553 -32.55 -8.67 -1.97
N VAL A 554 -33.28 -7.55 -1.90
CA VAL A 554 -33.15 -6.42 -2.83
C VAL A 554 -32.72 -5.17 -2.08
N VAL A 555 -31.81 -4.41 -2.69
CA VAL A 555 -31.37 -3.11 -2.20
C VAL A 555 -31.54 -2.07 -3.29
N VAL A 556 -32.10 -0.90 -2.94
CA VAL A 556 -32.28 0.24 -3.85
C VAL A 556 -31.70 1.49 -3.23
N TYR A 557 -30.84 2.19 -3.93
CA TYR A 557 -30.27 3.46 -3.46
C TYR A 557 -30.04 4.44 -4.60
N HIS A 558 -29.87 5.70 -4.22
CA HIS A 558 -29.68 6.82 -5.16
C HIS A 558 -28.37 7.54 -4.85
N ARG A 559 -27.61 7.81 -5.90
CA ARG A 559 -26.40 8.61 -5.90
C ARG A 559 -26.56 9.79 -6.86
N TRP A 560 -25.94 10.92 -6.53
CA TRP A 560 -25.98 12.09 -7.40
C TRP A 560 -24.78 13.01 -7.15
N GLY A 561 -24.52 13.89 -8.10
CA GLY A 561 -23.47 14.91 -8.00
C GLY A 561 -23.36 15.73 -9.28
N ASP A 562 -22.46 16.69 -9.25
CA ASP A 562 -22.09 17.49 -10.41
C ASP A 562 -21.15 16.69 -11.33
N ASP A 563 -21.28 16.86 -12.64
CA ASP A 563 -20.44 16.22 -13.66
C ASP A 563 -19.11 16.95 -13.91
N GLY A 564 -18.81 18.00 -13.13
CA GLY A 564 -17.65 18.89 -13.32
C GLY A 564 -17.89 19.98 -14.37
N GLN A 565 -19.08 20.04 -14.98
CA GLN A 565 -19.47 21.03 -15.98
C GLN A 565 -20.75 21.80 -15.58
N GLY A 566 -21.24 21.59 -14.37
CA GLY A 566 -22.42 22.23 -13.83
C GLY A 566 -23.73 21.52 -14.14
N HIS A 567 -23.71 20.29 -14.62
CA HIS A 567 -24.92 19.49 -14.80
C HIS A 567 -25.05 18.48 -13.65
N LEU A 568 -26.28 18.21 -13.26
CA LEU A 568 -26.58 17.22 -12.24
C LEU A 568 -26.70 15.81 -12.85
N GLU A 569 -25.84 14.91 -12.44
CA GLU A 569 -25.96 13.48 -12.71
C GLU A 569 -26.73 12.78 -11.60
N ARG A 570 -27.63 11.88 -11.94
CA ARG A 570 -28.41 11.05 -11.02
C ARG A 570 -28.26 9.58 -11.39
N PHE A 571 -28.03 8.75 -10.37
CA PHE A 571 -27.90 7.30 -10.49
C PHE A 571 -28.85 6.63 -9.51
N TYR A 572 -29.68 5.75 -10.02
CA TYR A 572 -30.54 4.89 -9.24
C TYR A 572 -30.02 3.47 -9.39
N ILE A 573 -29.58 2.88 -8.30
CA ILE A 573 -28.94 1.58 -8.30
C ILE A 573 -29.87 0.58 -7.62
N VAL A 574 -30.09 -0.54 -8.28
CA VAL A 574 -30.84 -1.68 -7.75
C VAL A 574 -29.95 -2.89 -7.73
N LEU A 575 -29.80 -3.52 -6.57
CA LEU A 575 -29.04 -4.75 -6.38
C LEU A 575 -29.98 -5.90 -5.98
N ASN A 576 -29.88 -7.01 -6.69
CA ASN A 576 -30.64 -8.22 -6.40
C ASN A 576 -29.67 -9.34 -6.01
N PHE A 577 -29.65 -9.71 -4.74
CA PHE A 577 -28.83 -10.78 -4.19
C PHE A 577 -29.57 -12.13 -4.14
N SER A 578 -30.80 -12.19 -4.67
CA SER A 578 -31.60 -13.40 -4.70
C SER A 578 -31.36 -14.24 -5.97
N GLN A 579 -31.82 -15.48 -5.96
CA GLN A 579 -31.76 -16.39 -7.11
C GLN A 579 -32.92 -16.22 -8.09
N GLN A 580 -33.77 -15.24 -7.89
CA GLN A 580 -34.96 -15.00 -8.71
C GLN A 580 -34.94 -13.61 -9.30
N THR A 581 -35.53 -13.43 -10.47
CA THR A 581 -35.81 -12.10 -10.99
C THR A 581 -36.74 -11.34 -10.04
N GLN A 582 -36.39 -10.09 -9.73
CA GLN A 582 -37.14 -9.22 -8.83
C GLN A 582 -37.71 -8.03 -9.58
N HIS A 583 -39.03 -7.85 -9.49
CA HIS A 583 -39.67 -6.63 -9.96
C HIS A 583 -39.56 -5.52 -8.91
N VAL A 584 -38.98 -4.38 -9.26
CA VAL A 584 -38.70 -3.26 -8.34
C VAL A 584 -39.28 -1.98 -8.87
N SER A 585 -39.92 -1.19 -8.00
CA SER A 585 -40.49 0.10 -8.31
C SER A 585 -39.99 1.17 -7.34
N PHE A 586 -39.43 2.25 -7.84
CA PHE A 586 -38.91 3.36 -7.03
C PHE A 586 -39.18 4.72 -7.69
N GLU A 587 -39.30 5.75 -6.86
CA GLU A 587 -39.58 7.09 -7.33
C GLU A 587 -38.39 7.76 -8.03
N VAL A 588 -38.67 8.44 -9.12
CA VAL A 588 -37.70 9.26 -9.86
C VAL A 588 -38.39 10.53 -10.36
N PRO A 589 -37.62 11.61 -10.62
CA PRO A 589 -38.15 12.75 -11.35
C PRO A 589 -38.78 12.33 -12.70
N ASN A 590 -39.95 12.89 -13.01
CA ASN A 590 -40.64 12.62 -14.28
C ASN A 590 -40.16 13.57 -15.37
N ASP A 591 -38.85 13.67 -15.57
CA ASP A 591 -38.17 14.64 -16.41
C ASP A 591 -37.57 14.03 -17.69
N GLY A 592 -37.93 12.77 -18.01
CA GLY A 592 -37.56 12.05 -19.23
C GLY A 592 -37.01 10.64 -18.99
N PRO A 593 -36.51 9.97 -20.03
CA PRO A 593 -36.02 8.61 -19.93
C PRO A 593 -34.69 8.50 -19.17
N TYR A 594 -34.46 7.33 -18.61
CA TYR A 594 -33.22 6.92 -17.93
C TYR A 594 -32.51 5.84 -18.75
N THR A 595 -31.18 5.90 -18.83
CA THR A 595 -30.36 4.87 -19.45
C THR A 595 -29.87 3.88 -18.39
N GLU A 596 -30.12 2.61 -18.59
CA GLU A 596 -29.49 1.54 -17.82
C GLU A 596 -28.07 1.30 -18.38
N LEU A 597 -27.03 1.64 -17.60
CA LEU A 597 -25.66 1.76 -18.11
C LEU A 597 -24.97 0.42 -18.39
N LEU A 598 -25.46 -0.70 -17.83
CA LEU A 598 -24.86 -2.01 -18.06
C LEU A 598 -25.34 -2.64 -19.38
N SER A 599 -26.57 -2.34 -19.78
CA SER A 599 -27.20 -2.87 -20.99
C SER A 599 -27.43 -1.83 -22.09
N ASN A 600 -27.26 -0.54 -21.78
CA ASN A 600 -27.64 0.61 -22.62
C ASN A 600 -29.14 0.68 -22.95
N MET A 601 -29.99 -0.01 -22.21
CA MET A 601 -31.43 0.06 -22.38
C MET A 601 -31.98 1.39 -21.85
N VAL A 602 -32.96 1.94 -22.57
CA VAL A 602 -33.66 3.17 -22.18
C VAL A 602 -34.99 2.82 -21.52
N VAL A 603 -35.21 3.32 -20.30
CA VAL A 603 -36.41 3.07 -19.51
C VAL A 603 -37.08 4.42 -19.19
N SER A 604 -38.36 4.53 -19.47
CA SER A 604 -39.13 5.74 -19.18
C SER A 604 -39.90 5.61 -17.88
N PRO A 605 -39.93 6.65 -17.02
CA PRO A 605 -40.75 6.63 -15.84
C PRO A 605 -42.24 6.63 -16.19
N SER A 606 -43.03 5.97 -15.35
CA SER A 606 -44.48 5.99 -15.41
C SER A 606 -45.01 6.47 -14.06
N ASN A 607 -45.82 7.52 -14.06
CA ASN A 607 -46.35 8.14 -12.84
C ASN A 607 -45.27 8.52 -11.81
N GLY A 608 -44.10 9.02 -12.28
CA GLY A 608 -42.98 9.42 -11.42
C GLY A 608 -42.21 8.23 -10.81
N ARG A 609 -42.34 7.05 -11.38
CA ARG A 609 -41.65 5.84 -10.89
C ARG A 609 -40.97 5.07 -12.04
N LEU A 610 -39.79 4.54 -11.81
CA LEU A 610 -39.23 3.49 -12.63
C LEU A 610 -39.69 2.13 -12.13
N ASN A 611 -40.16 1.29 -13.07
CA ASN A 611 -40.55 -0.09 -12.84
C ASN A 611 -39.61 -0.98 -13.63
N VAL A 612 -38.82 -1.79 -12.95
CA VAL A 612 -37.72 -2.54 -13.55
C VAL A 612 -37.68 -3.98 -13.08
N ASP A 613 -37.28 -4.87 -13.94
CA ASP A 613 -36.99 -6.27 -13.61
C ASP A 613 -35.48 -6.48 -13.51
N ILE A 614 -35.01 -6.92 -12.35
CA ILE A 614 -33.59 -7.19 -12.09
C ILE A 614 -33.39 -8.70 -11.99
N GLY A 615 -32.55 -9.25 -12.87
CA GLY A 615 -32.22 -10.66 -12.90
C GLY A 615 -31.61 -11.17 -11.59
N SER A 616 -31.58 -12.50 -11.41
CA SER A 616 -30.98 -13.10 -10.22
C SER A 616 -29.50 -12.76 -10.10
N ASN A 617 -29.03 -12.47 -8.89
CA ASN A 617 -27.61 -12.14 -8.60
C ASN A 617 -27.05 -11.07 -9.55
N TRP A 618 -27.81 -9.99 -9.71
CA TRP A 618 -27.52 -8.92 -10.67
C TRP A 618 -27.79 -7.54 -10.07
N GLY A 619 -27.47 -6.50 -10.80
CA GLY A 619 -27.84 -5.12 -10.48
C GLY A 619 -28.14 -4.31 -11.74
N GLY A 620 -28.80 -3.18 -11.57
CA GLY A 620 -29.05 -2.19 -12.58
C GLY A 620 -28.58 -0.81 -12.14
N VAL A 621 -28.01 -0.05 -13.06
CA VAL A 621 -27.51 1.32 -12.84
C VAL A 621 -28.23 2.27 -13.79
N TYR A 622 -29.28 2.90 -13.30
CA TYR A 622 -30.14 3.80 -14.10
C TYR A 622 -29.67 5.24 -13.98
N TYR A 623 -29.24 5.78 -15.07
CA TYR A 623 -28.56 7.08 -15.18
C TYR A 623 -29.39 8.12 -15.90
N ARG A 624 -29.32 9.36 -15.41
CA ARG A 624 -29.81 10.54 -16.11
C ARG A 624 -28.96 11.75 -15.77
N LYS A 625 -28.70 12.55 -16.79
CA LYS A 625 -28.09 13.88 -16.70
C LYS A 625 -29.15 14.97 -16.93
N SER A 626 -29.18 16.00 -16.11
CA SER A 626 -30.12 17.13 -16.20
C SER A 626 -29.41 18.48 -16.07
#